data_5d797734eed76ea3efcd3a9732e7fd15
#
_entry.id   5d797734eed76ea3efcd3a9732e7fd15
#
_cell.length_a   1.000
_cell.length_b   1.000
_cell.length_c   1.000
_cell.angle_alpha   90.00
_cell.angle_beta   90.00
_cell.angle_gamma   90.00
#
_symmetry.space_group_name_H-M   'P 1'
#
loop_
_entity.id
_entity.type
_entity.pdbx_description
1 polymer ?
#
loop_
_entity_poly.entity_id
_entity_poly.type
_entity_poly.pdbx_seq_one_letter_code
_entity_poly.pdbx_strand_id
1 'polypeptide(L)'
;MNQDIAVVIGANGAIGKAVLNEKLKHNTHVIAVSRTPVNVKHPYMTMYESDYSAQSIHTVAERIGRIYPKIRSITVCNGVLHTSDNMPEKKIESFDHDYFGTLLHVNTTIPFSWLQAFMPYLLSTEAPCVFTALSARIGSISDNKLGGWYSYRASKAALNMLFKTAAVELNRRKCNAKLMLFHPGTTDSDLSKPFQNNVPPNKLFTPAFVAEQLNKFEQNREFNGDVDFIDWQGQTISW
;
A
#
# COMPACT_ATOMS: atom_id res chain seq x y z
N MET A 1 -9.29 -20.39 19.27
CA MET A 1 -8.03 -19.64 19.06
C MET A 1 -8.37 -18.37 18.29
N ASN A 2 -8.02 -17.20 18.83
CA ASN A 2 -8.24 -15.93 18.10
C ASN A 2 -7.25 -15.90 16.95
N GLN A 3 -7.74 -16.11 15.74
CA GLN A 3 -6.93 -16.02 14.51
C GLN A 3 -6.66 -14.56 14.18
N ASP A 4 -5.43 -14.21 13.82
CA ASP A 4 -5.09 -12.87 13.35
C ASP A 4 -5.82 -12.58 12.04
N ILE A 5 -6.30 -11.34 11.88
CA ILE A 5 -7.01 -10.87 10.70
C ILE A 5 -6.09 -9.92 9.93
N ALA A 6 -5.90 -10.16 8.65
CA ALA A 6 -5.20 -9.28 7.73
C ALA A 6 -6.09 -8.89 6.54
N VAL A 7 -6.06 -7.61 6.16
CA VAL A 7 -6.76 -7.11 4.97
C VAL A 7 -5.72 -6.79 3.90
N VAL A 8 -5.88 -7.34 2.69
CA VAL A 8 -5.00 -7.07 1.55
C VAL A 8 -5.84 -6.43 0.43
N ILE A 9 -5.59 -5.16 0.17
CA ILE A 9 -6.28 -4.37 -0.85
C ILE A 9 -5.42 -4.29 -2.10
N GLY A 10 -6.00 -4.48 -3.27
CA GLY A 10 -5.24 -4.70 -4.51
C GLY A 10 -4.71 -6.13 -4.61
N ALA A 11 -5.40 -7.08 -3.97
CA ALA A 11 -4.97 -8.48 -3.80
C ALA A 11 -4.75 -9.25 -5.12
N ASN A 12 -5.26 -8.77 -6.25
CA ASN A 12 -5.05 -9.41 -7.57
C ASN A 12 -3.79 -8.91 -8.31
N GLY A 13 -3.13 -7.84 -7.84
CA GLY A 13 -1.83 -7.39 -8.36
C GLY A 13 -0.67 -8.29 -7.95
N ALA A 14 0.50 -8.16 -8.60
CA ALA A 14 1.66 -9.02 -8.35
C ALA A 14 2.07 -9.01 -6.86
N ILE A 15 2.30 -7.84 -6.28
CA ILE A 15 2.67 -7.72 -4.86
C ILE A 15 1.48 -8.12 -3.98
N GLY A 16 0.24 -7.69 -4.29
CA GLY A 16 -0.94 -8.03 -3.50
C GLY A 16 -1.18 -9.53 -3.39
N LYS A 17 -1.06 -10.29 -4.49
CA LYS A 17 -1.12 -11.76 -4.47
C LYS A 17 -0.02 -12.39 -3.62
N ALA A 18 1.18 -11.85 -3.69
CA ALA A 18 2.29 -12.35 -2.90
C ALA A 18 2.08 -12.09 -1.41
N VAL A 19 1.61 -10.89 -1.03
CA VAL A 19 1.27 -10.53 0.37
C VAL A 19 0.15 -11.43 0.89
N LEU A 20 -0.92 -11.63 0.11
CA LEU A 20 -2.01 -12.54 0.45
C LEU A 20 -1.48 -13.96 0.74
N ASN A 21 -0.69 -14.51 -0.18
CA ASN A 21 -0.12 -15.86 -0.01
C ASN A 21 0.82 -15.94 1.20
N GLU A 22 1.63 -14.91 1.45
CA GLU A 22 2.52 -14.86 2.60
C GLU A 22 1.75 -14.87 3.92
N LYS A 23 0.69 -14.04 4.04
CA LYS A 23 -0.17 -14.02 5.23
C LYS A 23 -0.85 -15.37 5.48
N LEU A 24 -1.31 -16.05 4.44
CA LEU A 24 -1.96 -17.36 4.56
C LEU A 24 -1.02 -18.45 5.10
N LYS A 25 0.29 -18.39 4.86
CA LYS A 25 1.29 -19.31 5.42
C LYS A 25 1.35 -19.26 6.95
N HIS A 26 1.01 -18.14 7.56
CA HIS A 26 1.07 -17.91 9.00
C HIS A 26 -0.26 -18.14 9.73
N ASN A 27 -1.18 -18.93 9.16
CA ASN A 27 -2.52 -19.19 9.71
C ASN A 27 -3.34 -17.91 9.99
N THR A 28 -3.09 -16.85 9.26
CA THR A 28 -3.83 -15.59 9.31
C THR A 28 -5.11 -15.73 8.48
N HIS A 29 -6.23 -15.24 8.98
CA HIS A 29 -7.42 -15.10 8.14
C HIS A 29 -7.24 -13.87 7.27
N VAL A 30 -7.16 -14.07 5.95
CA VAL A 30 -6.88 -13.00 4.99
C VAL A 30 -8.17 -12.54 4.31
N ILE A 31 -8.43 -11.26 4.40
CA ILE A 31 -9.51 -10.60 3.68
C ILE A 31 -8.90 -9.95 2.44
N ALA A 32 -9.16 -10.55 1.29
CA ALA A 32 -8.70 -10.05 0.00
C ALA A 32 -9.70 -9.06 -0.58
N VAL A 33 -9.23 -7.89 -1.02
CA VAL A 33 -10.05 -6.88 -1.70
C VAL A 33 -9.44 -6.56 -3.06
N SER A 34 -10.22 -6.68 -4.14
CA SER A 34 -9.77 -6.31 -5.49
C SER A 34 -10.96 -6.02 -6.41
N ARG A 35 -10.69 -5.44 -7.59
CA ARG A 35 -11.71 -5.14 -8.60
C ARG A 35 -12.27 -6.39 -9.30
N THR A 36 -11.50 -7.46 -9.28
CA THR A 36 -11.87 -8.74 -9.90
C THR A 36 -11.52 -9.87 -8.95
N PRO A 37 -12.20 -11.01 -9.04
CA PRO A 37 -11.92 -12.16 -8.18
C PRO A 37 -10.46 -12.59 -8.19
N VAL A 38 -9.94 -12.94 -7.01
CA VAL A 38 -8.61 -13.52 -6.86
C VAL A 38 -8.71 -15.04 -7.00
N ASN A 39 -7.95 -15.62 -7.92
CA ASN A 39 -7.97 -17.06 -8.15
C ASN A 39 -7.11 -17.81 -7.12
N VAL A 40 -7.48 -17.68 -5.84
CA VAL A 40 -6.90 -18.42 -4.72
C VAL A 40 -8.06 -19.01 -3.91
N LYS A 41 -8.03 -20.32 -3.68
CA LYS A 41 -9.00 -21.00 -2.80
C LYS A 41 -8.29 -21.42 -1.54
N HIS A 42 -8.66 -20.84 -0.40
CA HIS A 42 -8.08 -21.17 0.89
C HIS A 42 -9.14 -21.06 1.99
N PRO A 43 -9.22 -21.98 2.98
CA PRO A 43 -10.25 -21.94 4.02
C PRO A 43 -10.17 -20.68 4.92
N TYR A 44 -8.99 -20.05 5.01
CA TYR A 44 -8.76 -18.81 5.75
C TYR A 44 -8.72 -17.58 4.85
N MET A 45 -9.44 -17.57 3.75
CA MET A 45 -9.57 -16.42 2.87
C MET A 45 -11.02 -16.04 2.65
N THR A 46 -11.30 -14.75 2.81
CA THR A 46 -12.58 -14.14 2.41
C THR A 46 -12.32 -13.08 1.35
N MET A 47 -13.14 -13.05 0.31
CA MET A 47 -13.01 -12.11 -0.81
C MET A 47 -14.11 -11.07 -0.78
N TYR A 48 -13.74 -9.79 -0.99
CA TYR A 48 -14.64 -8.68 -1.28
C TYR A 48 -14.23 -8.02 -2.60
N GLU A 49 -15.21 -7.71 -3.43
CA GLU A 49 -15.01 -6.92 -4.63
C GLU A 49 -15.21 -5.43 -4.33
N SER A 50 -14.37 -4.58 -4.91
CA SER A 50 -14.46 -3.13 -4.85
C SER A 50 -13.93 -2.53 -6.16
N ASP A 51 -14.69 -1.62 -6.76
CA ASP A 51 -14.25 -0.83 -7.91
C ASP A 51 -13.35 0.34 -7.52
N TYR A 52 -13.14 0.51 -6.20
CA TYR A 52 -12.39 1.60 -5.57
C TYR A 52 -13.02 2.99 -5.70
N SER A 53 -14.30 3.09 -6.08
CA SER A 53 -15.08 4.31 -5.86
C SER A 53 -15.21 4.60 -4.36
N ALA A 54 -15.40 5.87 -3.99
CA ALA A 54 -15.56 6.27 -2.60
C ALA A 54 -16.69 5.49 -1.89
N GLN A 55 -17.81 5.27 -2.59
CA GLN A 55 -18.94 4.50 -2.07
C GLN A 55 -18.58 3.02 -1.84
N SER A 56 -17.91 2.39 -2.80
CA SER A 56 -17.50 1.00 -2.70
C SER A 56 -16.48 0.79 -1.58
N ILE A 57 -15.48 1.67 -1.47
CA ILE A 57 -14.49 1.66 -0.39
C ILE A 57 -15.18 1.73 0.98
N HIS A 58 -16.09 2.70 1.15
CA HIS A 58 -16.83 2.86 2.41
C HIS A 58 -17.64 1.61 2.76
N THR A 59 -18.42 1.09 1.81
CA THR A 59 -19.27 -0.09 2.02
C THR A 59 -18.46 -1.34 2.37
N VAL A 60 -17.35 -1.57 1.67
CA VAL A 60 -16.50 -2.74 1.92
C VAL A 60 -15.78 -2.62 3.27
N ALA A 61 -15.22 -1.45 3.58
CA ALA A 61 -14.57 -1.21 4.87
C ALA A 61 -15.54 -1.35 6.05
N GLU A 62 -16.76 -0.85 5.91
CA GLU A 62 -17.82 -1.01 6.91
C GLU A 62 -18.16 -2.49 7.17
N ARG A 63 -18.37 -3.27 6.11
CA ARG A 63 -18.65 -4.72 6.25
C ARG A 63 -17.50 -5.45 6.92
N ILE A 64 -16.26 -5.18 6.51
CA ILE A 64 -15.07 -5.80 7.10
C ILE A 64 -14.95 -5.40 8.58
N GLY A 65 -15.01 -4.11 8.90
CA GLY A 65 -14.81 -3.61 10.25
C GLY A 65 -15.86 -4.09 11.25
N ARG A 66 -17.12 -4.28 10.81
CA ARG A 66 -18.19 -4.82 11.64
C ARG A 66 -18.03 -6.32 11.94
N ILE A 67 -17.54 -7.09 10.97
CA ILE A 67 -17.36 -8.55 11.11
C ILE A 67 -16.05 -8.87 11.85
N TYR A 68 -15.01 -8.08 11.62
CA TYR A 68 -13.66 -8.34 12.11
C TYR A 68 -13.13 -7.17 12.96
N PRO A 69 -13.52 -7.07 14.24
CA PRO A 69 -13.19 -5.91 15.09
C PRO A 69 -11.70 -5.84 15.50
N LYS A 70 -10.90 -6.88 15.25
CA LYS A 70 -9.50 -6.97 15.65
C LYS A 70 -8.59 -7.23 14.45
N ILE A 71 -8.57 -6.28 13.50
CA ILE A 71 -7.69 -6.34 12.34
C ILE A 71 -6.26 -6.02 12.78
N ARG A 72 -5.31 -6.92 12.48
CA ARG A 72 -3.88 -6.78 12.84
C ARG A 72 -3.07 -6.04 11.78
N SER A 73 -3.43 -6.21 10.51
CA SER A 73 -2.77 -5.49 9.41
C SER A 73 -3.74 -5.19 8.28
N ILE A 74 -3.54 -4.03 7.66
CA ILE A 74 -4.22 -3.60 6.43
C ILE A 74 -3.12 -3.17 5.47
N THR A 75 -3.01 -3.84 4.32
CA THR A 75 -1.98 -3.55 3.32
C THR A 75 -2.63 -3.11 2.01
N VAL A 76 -2.36 -1.87 1.59
CA VAL A 76 -2.86 -1.31 0.33
C VAL A 76 -1.79 -1.44 -0.75
N CYS A 77 -2.03 -2.33 -1.72
CA CYS A 77 -1.11 -2.68 -2.80
C CYS A 77 -1.45 -1.99 -4.13
N ASN A 78 -2.39 -1.04 -4.14
CA ASN A 78 -2.74 -0.28 -5.33
C ASN A 78 -1.59 0.61 -5.79
N GLY A 79 -1.42 0.71 -7.11
CA GLY A 79 -0.47 1.63 -7.71
C GLY A 79 -0.48 1.55 -9.23
N VAL A 80 -0.17 2.68 -9.87
CA VAL A 80 0.02 2.82 -11.31
C VAL A 80 1.22 3.70 -11.57
N LEU A 81 1.99 3.38 -12.61
CA LEU A 81 3.16 4.15 -13.05
C LEU A 81 3.04 4.57 -14.52
N HIS A 82 2.35 3.78 -15.31
CA HIS A 82 2.06 4.04 -16.73
C HIS A 82 0.66 3.54 -17.08
N THR A 83 0.13 4.03 -18.17
CA THR A 83 -1.13 3.55 -18.77
C THR A 83 -0.85 2.98 -20.17
N SER A 84 -1.90 2.59 -20.91
CA SER A 84 -1.76 2.24 -22.32
C SER A 84 -1.20 3.40 -23.16
N ASP A 85 -1.56 4.62 -22.80
CA ASP A 85 -1.35 5.82 -23.61
C ASP A 85 -0.23 6.72 -23.08
N ASN A 86 0.13 6.58 -21.78
CA ASN A 86 1.05 7.49 -21.12
C ASN A 86 2.17 6.74 -20.40
N MET A 87 3.40 7.18 -20.66
CA MET A 87 4.62 6.78 -19.95
C MET A 87 5.08 7.92 -19.03
N PRO A 88 5.84 7.61 -17.95
CA PRO A 88 6.37 8.64 -17.07
C PRO A 88 7.18 9.71 -17.82
N GLU A 89 6.91 10.95 -17.51
CA GLU A 89 7.47 12.12 -18.20
C GLU A 89 8.98 12.23 -18.01
N LYS A 90 9.73 12.45 -19.08
CA LYS A 90 11.18 12.65 -19.03
C LYS A 90 11.57 14.14 -18.98
N LYS A 91 10.70 15.04 -19.40
CA LYS A 91 10.90 16.48 -19.46
C LYS A 91 9.61 17.24 -19.15
N ILE A 92 9.73 18.50 -18.75
CA ILE A 92 8.60 19.34 -18.32
C ILE A 92 7.53 19.44 -19.40
N GLU A 93 7.94 19.58 -20.65
CA GLU A 93 7.03 19.75 -21.80
C GLU A 93 6.17 18.53 -22.08
N SER A 94 6.53 17.38 -21.49
CA SER A 94 5.76 16.13 -21.59
C SER A 94 4.74 15.97 -20.45
N PHE A 95 4.57 16.98 -19.59
CA PHE A 95 3.61 16.93 -18.50
C PHE A 95 2.17 16.91 -19.05
N ASP A 96 1.40 15.92 -18.60
CA ASP A 96 0.01 15.70 -19.00
C ASP A 96 -0.91 15.77 -17.77
N HIS A 97 -1.91 16.65 -17.84
CA HIS A 97 -2.82 16.93 -16.73
C HIS A 97 -3.72 15.74 -16.37
N ASP A 98 -4.22 15.01 -17.36
CA ASP A 98 -5.15 13.88 -17.15
C ASP A 98 -4.39 12.68 -16.59
N TYR A 99 -3.20 12.43 -17.12
CA TYR A 99 -2.30 11.41 -16.59
C TYR A 99 -1.90 11.73 -15.14
N PHE A 100 -1.53 12.97 -14.83
CA PHE A 100 -1.25 13.42 -13.47
C PHE A 100 -2.45 13.20 -12.53
N GLY A 101 -3.66 13.59 -12.96
CA GLY A 101 -4.89 13.37 -12.23
C GLY A 101 -5.13 11.87 -11.93
N THR A 102 -4.90 11.02 -12.93
CA THR A 102 -5.01 9.56 -12.81
C THR A 102 -4.02 9.00 -11.77
N LEU A 103 -2.76 9.44 -11.81
CA LEU A 103 -1.74 8.99 -10.86
C LEU A 103 -2.04 9.47 -9.44
N LEU A 104 -2.47 10.71 -9.25
CA LEU A 104 -2.93 11.21 -7.95
C LEU A 104 -4.11 10.39 -7.41
N HIS A 105 -5.08 10.10 -8.27
CA HIS A 105 -6.23 9.32 -7.85
C HIS A 105 -5.82 7.92 -7.37
N VAL A 106 -5.11 7.16 -8.21
CA VAL A 106 -4.78 5.76 -7.92
C VAL A 106 -3.72 5.62 -6.82
N ASN A 107 -2.66 6.45 -6.85
CA ASN A 107 -1.51 6.30 -5.96
C ASN A 107 -1.68 7.02 -4.62
N THR A 108 -2.58 8.00 -4.53
CA THR A 108 -2.75 8.86 -3.34
C THR A 108 -4.15 8.76 -2.77
N THR A 109 -5.18 9.11 -3.58
CA THR A 109 -6.55 9.22 -3.10
C THR A 109 -7.09 7.85 -2.66
N ILE A 110 -6.96 6.81 -3.49
CA ILE A 110 -7.46 5.46 -3.15
C ILE A 110 -6.84 4.91 -1.86
N PRO A 111 -5.49 4.87 -1.68
CA PRO A 111 -4.89 4.40 -0.43
C PRO A 111 -5.35 5.19 0.80
N PHE A 112 -5.46 6.52 0.68
CA PHE A 112 -5.90 7.36 1.79
C PHE A 112 -7.38 7.21 2.10
N SER A 113 -8.24 7.00 1.08
CA SER A 113 -9.66 6.71 1.27
C SER A 113 -9.89 5.39 2.03
N TRP A 114 -9.05 4.38 1.81
CA TRP A 114 -9.10 3.16 2.60
C TRP A 114 -8.73 3.42 4.07
N LEU A 115 -7.69 4.20 4.34
CA LEU A 115 -7.35 4.61 5.71
C LEU A 115 -8.53 5.33 6.36
N GLN A 116 -9.11 6.33 5.66
CA GLN A 116 -10.28 7.07 6.12
C GLN A 116 -11.46 6.14 6.45
N ALA A 117 -11.78 5.21 5.57
CA ALA A 117 -12.92 4.31 5.74
C ALA A 117 -12.74 3.32 6.90
N PHE A 118 -11.51 2.91 7.22
CA PHE A 118 -11.21 2.05 8.36
C PHE A 118 -11.09 2.80 9.69
N MET A 119 -10.98 4.13 9.69
CA MET A 119 -10.77 4.94 10.91
C MET A 119 -11.76 4.64 12.04
N PRO A 120 -13.10 4.54 11.82
CA PRO A 120 -14.04 4.26 12.89
C PRO A 120 -13.73 2.95 13.63
N TYR A 121 -13.23 1.94 12.90
CA TYR A 121 -12.92 0.61 13.43
C TYR A 121 -11.57 0.57 14.14
N LEU A 122 -10.57 1.29 13.62
CA LEU A 122 -9.26 1.42 14.25
C LEU A 122 -9.34 2.19 15.58
N LEU A 123 -10.25 3.16 15.67
CA LEU A 123 -10.48 3.94 16.90
C LEU A 123 -11.35 3.21 17.92
N SER A 124 -12.16 2.25 17.51
CA SER A 124 -13.06 1.50 18.39
C SER A 124 -12.39 0.33 19.11
N THR A 125 -11.11 0.07 18.87
CA THR A 125 -10.38 -1.07 19.43
C THR A 125 -9.02 -0.65 19.98
N GLU A 126 -8.59 -1.31 21.07
CA GLU A 126 -7.21 -1.21 21.57
C GLU A 126 -6.25 -2.19 20.86
N ALA A 127 -6.77 -3.07 20.02
CA ALA A 127 -5.95 -4.02 19.29
C ALA A 127 -4.99 -3.28 18.33
N PRO A 128 -3.67 -3.55 18.42
CA PRO A 128 -2.70 -2.89 17.55
C PRO A 128 -2.91 -3.32 16.09
N CYS A 129 -2.90 -2.34 15.17
CA CYS A 129 -3.05 -2.55 13.73
C CYS A 129 -1.94 -1.83 12.97
N VAL A 130 -1.26 -2.51 12.04
CA VAL A 130 -0.35 -1.87 11.09
C VAL A 130 -1.10 -1.57 9.80
N PHE A 131 -1.16 -0.30 9.40
CA PHE A 131 -1.73 0.11 8.13
C PHE A 131 -0.61 0.51 7.18
N THR A 132 -0.40 -0.31 6.15
CA THR A 132 0.66 -0.15 5.17
C THR A 132 0.11 0.31 3.83
N ALA A 133 0.75 1.31 3.21
CA ALA A 133 0.56 1.63 1.80
C ALA A 133 1.87 1.47 1.02
N LEU A 134 1.79 0.92 -0.19
CA LEU A 134 2.96 0.87 -1.07
C LEU A 134 3.28 2.28 -1.57
N SER A 135 4.42 2.79 -1.12
CA SER A 135 5.01 4.02 -1.61
C SER A 135 6.22 3.71 -2.51
N ALA A 136 7.04 4.70 -2.76
CA ALA A 136 8.26 4.53 -3.55
C ALA A 136 9.30 5.57 -3.10
N ARG A 137 10.59 5.21 -3.14
CA ARG A 137 11.71 6.12 -2.86
C ARG A 137 11.63 7.39 -3.71
N ILE A 138 11.12 7.26 -4.93
CA ILE A 138 10.92 8.39 -5.85
C ILE A 138 9.95 9.46 -5.31
N GLY A 139 9.12 9.14 -4.30
CA GLY A 139 8.28 10.09 -3.57
C GLY A 139 9.01 10.92 -2.52
N SER A 140 10.28 10.65 -2.27
CA SER A 140 11.14 11.50 -1.43
C SER A 140 11.51 12.79 -2.17
N ILE A 141 11.26 13.94 -1.57
CA ILE A 141 11.62 15.25 -2.14
C ILE A 141 13.13 15.47 -2.00
N SER A 142 13.68 15.14 -0.83
CA SER A 142 15.11 15.34 -0.53
C SER A 142 16.04 14.41 -1.31
N ASP A 143 15.58 13.20 -1.67
CA ASP A 143 16.35 12.20 -2.45
C ASP A 143 16.23 12.43 -3.99
N ASN A 144 15.49 13.44 -4.44
CA ASN A 144 15.30 13.73 -5.85
C ASN A 144 16.53 14.40 -6.48
N LYS A 145 17.43 13.59 -7.04
CA LYS A 145 18.62 14.05 -7.76
C LYS A 145 18.55 13.86 -9.27
N LEU A 146 17.62 13.02 -9.75
CA LEU A 146 17.55 12.65 -11.16
C LEU A 146 16.51 13.44 -11.96
N GLY A 147 15.46 13.97 -11.29
CA GLY A 147 14.34 14.60 -11.99
C GLY A 147 13.50 13.62 -12.81
N GLY A 148 12.68 14.14 -13.74
CA GLY A 148 11.74 13.34 -14.52
C GLY A 148 10.64 12.69 -13.70
N TRP A 149 9.72 11.98 -14.35
CA TRP A 149 8.62 11.24 -13.74
C TRP A 149 7.75 12.13 -12.83
N TYR A 150 7.47 13.34 -13.28
CA TYR A 150 6.86 14.40 -12.47
C TYR A 150 5.57 13.93 -11.79
N SER A 151 4.66 13.36 -12.55
CA SER A 151 3.36 12.91 -12.06
C SER A 151 3.50 11.78 -11.03
N TYR A 152 4.38 10.81 -11.29
CA TYR A 152 4.57 9.69 -10.37
C TYR A 152 5.26 10.14 -9.07
N ARG A 153 6.32 10.96 -9.16
CA ARG A 153 6.97 11.56 -7.98
C ARG A 153 5.97 12.32 -7.13
N ALA A 154 5.23 13.24 -7.75
CA ALA A 154 4.26 14.06 -7.04
C ALA A 154 3.16 13.23 -6.39
N SER A 155 2.65 12.18 -7.06
CA SER A 155 1.63 11.30 -6.47
C SER A 155 2.14 10.54 -5.24
N LYS A 156 3.39 10.05 -5.25
CA LYS A 156 3.97 9.35 -4.11
C LYS A 156 4.38 10.30 -2.98
N ALA A 157 4.84 11.52 -3.30
CA ALA A 157 5.09 12.57 -2.31
C ALA A 157 3.79 13.02 -1.61
N ALA A 158 2.70 13.17 -2.36
CA ALA A 158 1.39 13.47 -1.81
C ALA A 158 0.88 12.37 -0.87
N LEU A 159 1.03 11.09 -1.25
CA LEU A 159 0.74 9.95 -0.37
C LEU A 159 1.54 10.04 0.93
N ASN A 160 2.86 10.28 0.82
CA ASN A 160 3.75 10.39 1.95
C ASN A 160 3.31 11.51 2.92
N MET A 161 2.97 12.68 2.39
CA MET A 161 2.48 13.81 3.21
C MET A 161 1.17 13.47 3.91
N LEU A 162 0.20 12.86 3.22
CA LEU A 162 -1.08 12.50 3.83
C LEU A 162 -0.90 11.50 4.98
N PHE A 163 -0.04 10.48 4.81
CA PHE A 163 0.24 9.50 5.85
C PHE A 163 1.00 10.11 7.04
N LYS A 164 1.96 11.01 6.78
CA LYS A 164 2.67 11.74 7.84
C LYS A 164 1.69 12.59 8.66
N THR A 165 0.80 13.31 7.99
CA THR A 165 -0.24 14.12 8.64
C THR A 165 -1.21 13.25 9.45
N ALA A 166 -1.66 12.13 8.88
CA ALA A 166 -2.57 11.20 9.56
C ALA A 166 -1.92 10.59 10.81
N ALA A 167 -0.62 10.25 10.77
CA ALA A 167 0.07 9.70 11.94
C ALA A 167 0.05 10.69 13.13
N VAL A 168 0.23 11.99 12.88
CA VAL A 168 0.12 13.03 13.92
C VAL A 168 -1.29 13.07 14.53
N GLU A 169 -2.33 12.95 13.69
CA GLU A 169 -3.72 12.88 14.17
C GLU A 169 -3.99 11.61 14.98
N LEU A 170 -3.58 10.44 14.47
CA LEU A 170 -3.76 9.16 15.16
C LEU A 170 -3.10 9.16 16.54
N ASN A 171 -1.90 9.72 16.64
CA ASN A 171 -1.18 9.85 17.91
C ASN A 171 -1.96 10.74 18.90
N ARG A 172 -2.48 11.89 18.47
CA ARG A 172 -3.31 12.78 19.30
C ARG A 172 -4.59 12.09 19.78
N ARG A 173 -5.19 11.26 18.92
CA ARG A 173 -6.41 10.49 19.21
C ARG A 173 -6.14 9.19 19.98
N LYS A 174 -4.88 8.91 20.33
CA LYS A 174 -4.44 7.69 21.04
C LYS A 174 -4.89 6.42 20.31
N CYS A 175 -4.92 6.45 18.99
CA CYS A 175 -5.25 5.29 18.17
C CYS A 175 -4.08 4.31 18.16
N ASN A 176 -4.34 3.04 18.47
CA ASN A 176 -3.30 2.00 18.45
C ASN A 176 -3.08 1.45 17.03
N ALA A 177 -2.87 2.36 16.08
CA ALA A 177 -2.52 2.03 14.71
C ALA A 177 -1.15 2.62 14.33
N LYS A 178 -0.32 1.78 13.69
CA LYS A 178 0.96 2.18 13.12
C LYS A 178 0.79 2.37 11.61
N LEU A 179 1.14 3.54 11.10
CA LEU A 179 1.17 3.79 9.66
C LEU A 179 2.55 3.44 9.09
N MET A 180 2.58 2.81 7.92
CA MET A 180 3.81 2.46 7.22
C MET A 180 3.68 2.75 5.73
N LEU A 181 4.68 3.45 5.19
CA LEU A 181 4.90 3.66 3.77
C LEU A 181 6.06 2.76 3.35
N PHE A 182 5.78 1.79 2.51
CA PHE A 182 6.76 0.78 2.15
C PHE A 182 7.20 0.92 0.69
N HIS A 183 8.52 1.09 0.47
CA HIS A 183 9.12 1.02 -0.85
C HIS A 183 9.59 -0.40 -1.13
N PRO A 184 8.95 -1.12 -2.08
CA PRO A 184 9.25 -2.53 -2.35
C PRO A 184 10.55 -2.75 -3.16
N GLY A 185 11.25 -1.68 -3.58
CA GLY A 185 12.26 -1.78 -4.62
C GLY A 185 11.63 -2.02 -6.00
N THR A 186 12.45 -2.28 -7.02
CA THR A 186 11.92 -2.67 -8.32
C THR A 186 11.48 -4.14 -8.26
N THR A 187 10.18 -4.35 -8.27
CA THR A 187 9.56 -5.68 -8.17
C THR A 187 9.11 -6.14 -9.54
N ASP A 188 9.34 -7.40 -9.88
CA ASP A 188 8.88 -7.99 -11.14
C ASP A 188 7.34 -8.01 -11.20
N SER A 189 6.80 -7.16 -12.05
CA SER A 189 5.37 -6.90 -12.19
C SER A 189 5.09 -6.15 -13.49
N ASP A 190 3.85 -6.11 -13.93
CA ASP A 190 3.44 -5.34 -15.12
C ASP A 190 3.78 -3.84 -14.96
N LEU A 191 3.70 -3.30 -13.73
CA LEU A 191 4.05 -1.91 -13.46
C LEU A 191 5.53 -1.60 -13.75
N SER A 192 6.45 -2.51 -13.44
CA SER A 192 7.89 -2.30 -13.62
C SER A 192 8.41 -2.77 -14.98
N LYS A 193 7.66 -3.64 -15.67
CA LYS A 193 8.10 -4.35 -16.89
C LYS A 193 8.73 -3.45 -17.95
N PRO A 194 8.19 -2.25 -18.28
CA PRO A 194 8.82 -1.36 -19.27
C PRO A 194 10.18 -0.80 -18.85
N PHE A 195 10.53 -0.89 -17.58
CA PHE A 195 11.72 -0.26 -16.98
C PHE A 195 12.76 -1.26 -16.51
N GLN A 196 12.51 -2.56 -16.60
CA GLN A 196 13.36 -3.62 -16.04
C GLN A 196 14.72 -3.71 -16.70
N ASN A 197 14.85 -3.33 -17.98
CA ASN A 197 16.14 -3.34 -18.69
C ASN A 197 17.21 -2.42 -18.06
N ASN A 198 16.78 -1.44 -17.27
CA ASN A 198 17.69 -0.49 -16.61
C ASN A 198 17.93 -0.84 -15.13
N VAL A 199 17.40 -1.96 -14.65
CA VAL A 199 17.57 -2.38 -13.26
C VAL A 199 18.94 -3.03 -13.09
N PRO A 200 19.74 -2.59 -12.11
CA PRO A 200 21.03 -3.21 -11.83
C PRO A 200 20.89 -4.71 -11.52
N PRO A 201 21.91 -5.53 -11.79
CA PRO A 201 21.91 -6.95 -11.41
C PRO A 201 21.52 -7.13 -9.93
N ASN A 202 20.70 -8.12 -9.63
CA ASN A 202 20.22 -8.46 -8.29
C ASN A 202 19.35 -7.37 -7.60
N LYS A 203 18.81 -6.39 -8.35
CA LYS A 203 17.89 -5.36 -7.84
C LYS A 203 16.47 -5.47 -8.41
N LEU A 204 16.19 -6.48 -9.20
CA LEU A 204 14.84 -6.88 -9.61
C LEU A 204 14.36 -7.97 -8.64
N PHE A 205 13.40 -7.62 -7.78
CA PHE A 205 12.92 -8.51 -6.73
C PHE A 205 11.69 -9.29 -7.18
N THR A 206 11.57 -10.53 -6.70
CA THR A 206 10.32 -11.28 -6.88
C THR A 206 9.24 -10.72 -5.95
N PRO A 207 7.95 -10.78 -6.36
CA PRO A 207 6.84 -10.40 -5.47
C PRO A 207 6.84 -11.17 -4.15
N ALA A 208 7.26 -12.44 -4.17
CA ALA A 208 7.35 -13.27 -2.97
C ALA A 208 8.39 -12.74 -1.97
N PHE A 209 9.58 -12.38 -2.42
CA PHE A 209 10.60 -11.76 -1.58
C PHE A 209 10.08 -10.46 -0.95
N VAL A 210 9.44 -9.60 -1.75
CA VAL A 210 8.88 -8.33 -1.26
C VAL A 210 7.81 -8.57 -0.19
N ALA A 211 6.93 -9.54 -0.39
CA ALA A 211 5.89 -9.89 0.57
C ALA A 211 6.46 -10.42 1.88
N GLU A 212 7.50 -11.25 1.83
CA GLU A 212 8.21 -11.76 3.00
C GLU A 212 8.85 -10.61 3.81
N GLN A 213 9.58 -9.69 3.14
CA GLN A 213 10.17 -8.53 3.81
C GLN A 213 9.09 -7.66 4.47
N LEU A 214 8.02 -7.34 3.73
CA LEU A 214 6.91 -6.56 4.26
C LEU A 214 6.28 -7.21 5.49
N ASN A 215 5.97 -8.51 5.41
CA ASN A 215 5.39 -9.24 6.55
C ASN A 215 6.30 -9.21 7.78
N LYS A 216 7.60 -9.38 7.60
CA LYS A 216 8.61 -9.28 8.67
C LYS A 216 8.60 -7.90 9.33
N PHE A 217 8.51 -6.82 8.53
CA PHE A 217 8.47 -5.48 9.09
C PHE A 217 7.13 -5.18 9.78
N GLU A 218 6.00 -5.61 9.26
CA GLU A 218 4.71 -5.44 9.92
C GLU A 218 4.65 -6.13 11.28
N GLN A 219 5.27 -7.31 11.43
CA GLN A 219 5.30 -8.05 12.70
C GLN A 219 6.17 -7.39 13.77
N ASN A 220 7.21 -6.65 13.38
CA ASN A 220 8.23 -6.10 14.27
C ASN A 220 8.16 -4.57 14.42
N ARG A 221 7.00 -3.93 14.14
CA ARG A 221 6.86 -2.48 14.25
C ARG A 221 6.60 -2.00 15.67
N GLU A 222 7.25 -0.90 16.03
CA GLU A 222 6.96 -0.15 17.24
C GLU A 222 5.79 0.81 17.01
N PHE A 223 4.87 0.86 17.96
CA PHE A 223 3.72 1.76 17.96
C PHE A 223 4.08 3.06 18.67
N ASN A 224 4.92 3.87 18.06
CA ASN A 224 5.49 5.10 18.63
C ASN A 224 4.75 6.38 18.20
N GLY A 225 3.60 6.25 17.52
CA GLY A 225 2.80 7.39 17.08
C GLY A 225 3.34 8.13 15.85
N ASP A 226 4.41 7.63 15.24
CA ASP A 226 4.95 8.18 13.98
C ASP A 226 4.71 7.21 12.81
N VAL A 227 4.88 7.70 11.59
CA VAL A 227 4.82 6.90 10.37
C VAL A 227 6.22 6.44 9.97
N ASP A 228 6.35 5.16 9.59
CA ASP A 228 7.58 4.66 8.98
C ASP A 228 7.55 4.89 7.47
N PHE A 229 8.61 5.46 6.91
CA PHE A 229 8.88 5.43 5.48
C PHE A 229 10.17 4.64 5.24
N ILE A 230 10.00 3.40 4.84
CA ILE A 230 11.11 2.41 4.75
C ILE A 230 11.16 1.71 3.40
N ASP A 231 12.35 1.20 3.08
CA ASP A 231 12.54 0.36 1.92
C ASP A 231 12.48 -1.15 2.26
N TRP A 232 12.65 -1.97 1.23
CA TRP A 232 12.66 -3.44 1.30
C TRP A 232 13.75 -4.03 2.22
N GLN A 233 14.75 -3.25 2.62
CA GLN A 233 15.76 -3.62 3.63
C GLN A 233 15.38 -3.15 5.04
N GLY A 234 14.30 -2.39 5.19
CA GLY A 234 13.90 -1.74 6.44
C GLY A 234 14.66 -0.45 6.73
N GLN A 235 15.42 0.07 5.76
CA GLN A 235 16.12 1.33 5.91
C GLN A 235 15.15 2.50 5.75
N THR A 236 15.26 3.47 6.64
CA THR A 236 14.46 4.71 6.57
C THR A 236 14.82 5.49 5.31
N ILE A 237 13.80 5.93 4.59
CA ILE A 237 13.91 6.83 3.45
C ILE A 237 13.66 8.26 3.95
N SER A 238 14.52 9.20 3.57
CA SER A 238 14.29 10.62 3.86
C SER A 238 13.06 11.15 3.11
N TRP A 239 12.40 12.17 3.69
CA TRP A 239 11.17 12.78 3.14
C TRP A 239 11.45 13.69 1.93
#